data_fd2aa824ef793eb61a3cb88968ab88b0
#
_entry.id   fd2aa824ef793eb61a3cb88968ab88b0
#
_cell.length_a   1.000
_cell.length_b   1.000
_cell.length_c   1.000
_cell.angle_alpha   90.00
_cell.angle_beta   90.00
_cell.angle_gamma   90.00
#
_symmetry.space_group_name_H-M   'P 1'
#
loop_
_entity.id
_entity.type
_entity.pdbx_description
1 polymer ?
#
loop_
_entity_poly.entity_id
_entity_poly.type
_entity_poly.pdbx_seq_one_letter_code
_entity_poly.pdbx_strand_id
1 'polypeptide(L)'
;MNIKIKKHLLLYKGYKIKCSIGKSGINSTKIEGDLATPKGTFKIGPLYYRKDRNKIIKCNIKKKIIKKKMGWCNDSRSKKYNQEITFPFKYRAEKLYRKDKTYDIFINIKYNHSPIVKGKGSAIFLHTTNKKYKTTK
;
A
#
# COMPACT_ATOMS: atom_id res chain seq x y z
N MET A 1 15.91 8.08 2.54
CA MET A 1 15.71 7.20 1.36
C MET A 1 14.65 7.84 0.48
N ASN A 2 15.00 8.15 -0.77
CA ASN A 2 14.10 8.79 -1.73
C ASN A 2 13.77 7.80 -2.86
N ILE A 3 12.50 7.43 -2.96
CA ILE A 3 11.96 6.64 -4.06
C ILE A 3 11.14 7.59 -4.93
N LYS A 4 11.39 7.62 -6.23
CA LYS A 4 10.61 8.40 -7.19
C LYS A 4 9.85 7.46 -8.12
N ILE A 5 8.57 7.76 -8.36
CA ILE A 5 7.76 7.06 -9.36
C ILE A 5 7.45 8.05 -10.49
N LYS A 6 7.86 7.70 -11.70
CA LYS A 6 7.61 8.48 -12.91
C LYS A 6 6.97 7.56 -13.95
N LYS A 7 5.69 7.75 -14.21
CA LYS A 7 4.90 6.82 -15.06
C LYS A 7 5.02 5.38 -14.53
N HIS A 8 5.58 4.47 -15.31
CA HIS A 8 5.76 3.05 -14.98
C HIS A 8 7.18 2.69 -14.55
N LEU A 9 7.95 3.67 -14.06
CA LEU A 9 9.31 3.48 -13.55
C LEU A 9 9.43 3.93 -12.11
N LEU A 10 9.94 3.03 -11.27
CA LEU A 10 10.40 3.32 -9.92
C LEU A 10 11.91 3.57 -9.97
N LEU A 11 12.33 4.72 -9.47
CA LEU A 11 13.73 5.15 -9.45
C LEU A 11 14.23 5.16 -8.01
N TYR A 12 15.31 4.44 -7.75
CA TYR A 12 15.93 4.37 -6.44
C TYR A 12 17.45 4.17 -6.54
N LYS A 13 18.25 5.09 -6.00
CA LYS A 13 19.73 5.00 -5.98
C LYS A 13 20.34 4.57 -7.33
N GLY A 14 19.91 5.20 -8.43
CA GLY A 14 20.37 4.88 -9.78
C GLY A 14 19.66 3.69 -10.46
N TYR A 15 18.97 2.84 -9.69
CA TYR A 15 18.17 1.76 -10.26
C TYR A 15 16.90 2.29 -10.92
N LYS A 16 16.58 1.74 -12.08
CA LYS A 16 15.32 1.95 -12.82
C LYS A 16 14.55 0.65 -12.84
N ILE A 17 13.47 0.58 -12.12
CA ILE A 17 12.69 -0.65 -11.94
C ILE A 17 11.31 -0.43 -12.56
N LYS A 18 10.89 -1.32 -13.48
CA LYS A 18 9.55 -1.29 -14.04
C LYS A 18 8.52 -1.50 -12.94
N CYS A 19 7.49 -0.67 -12.88
CA CYS A 19 6.43 -0.77 -11.89
C CYS A 19 5.04 -0.51 -12.50
N SER A 20 4.02 -0.92 -11.77
CA SER A 20 2.63 -0.58 -12.07
C SER A 20 2.15 0.53 -11.14
N ILE A 21 1.24 1.34 -11.65
CA ILE A 21 0.51 2.36 -10.90
C ILE A 21 -0.99 2.04 -10.94
N GLY A 22 -1.81 2.81 -10.23
CA GLY A 22 -3.26 2.65 -10.27
C GLY A 22 -3.80 2.70 -11.70
N LYS A 23 -4.89 1.96 -11.95
CA LYS A 23 -5.51 1.84 -13.29
C LYS A 23 -5.85 3.19 -13.92
N SER A 24 -6.28 4.16 -13.10
CA SER A 24 -6.61 5.52 -13.53
C SER A 24 -5.39 6.48 -13.58
N GLY A 25 -4.16 5.94 -13.46
CA GLY A 25 -2.94 6.73 -13.52
C GLY A 25 -2.61 7.45 -12.22
N ILE A 26 -1.90 8.58 -12.32
CA ILE A 26 -1.50 9.42 -11.19
C ILE A 26 -2.42 10.65 -11.14
N ASN A 27 -3.03 10.91 -9.98
CA ASN A 27 -3.99 11.98 -9.79
C ASN A 27 -3.65 12.85 -8.56
N SER A 28 -3.80 14.17 -8.71
CA SER A 28 -3.63 15.14 -7.60
C SER A 28 -4.87 15.27 -6.71
N THR A 29 -6.06 14.98 -7.25
CA THR A 29 -7.36 15.04 -6.57
C THR A 29 -7.91 13.65 -6.29
N LYS A 30 -7.16 12.88 -5.51
CA LYS A 30 -7.53 11.50 -5.20
C LYS A 30 -8.78 11.42 -4.33
N ILE A 31 -9.67 10.51 -4.68
CA ILE A 31 -10.84 10.10 -3.88
C ILE A 31 -10.84 8.57 -3.67
N GLU A 32 -11.58 8.10 -2.67
CA GLU A 32 -11.71 6.67 -2.41
C GLU A 32 -12.36 5.96 -3.59
N GLY A 33 -11.76 4.86 -4.05
CA GLY A 33 -12.28 4.05 -5.15
C GLY A 33 -11.98 4.57 -6.56
N ASP A 34 -11.22 5.65 -6.74
CA ASP A 34 -10.88 6.22 -8.05
C ASP A 34 -9.85 5.42 -8.85
N LEU A 35 -9.28 4.37 -8.24
CA LEU A 35 -8.26 3.50 -8.84
C LEU A 35 -6.99 4.26 -9.28
N ALA A 36 -6.74 5.44 -8.72
CA ALA A 36 -5.58 6.26 -9.03
C ALA A 36 -4.48 6.14 -7.97
N THR A 37 -3.24 6.35 -8.40
CA THR A 37 -2.11 6.59 -7.51
C THR A 37 -2.05 8.08 -7.17
N PRO A 38 -1.93 8.47 -5.89
CA PRO A 38 -1.89 9.87 -5.52
C PRO A 38 -0.60 10.54 -6.04
N LYS A 39 -0.72 11.75 -6.59
CA LYS A 39 0.40 12.61 -6.93
C LYS A 39 0.89 13.34 -5.69
N GLY A 40 2.20 13.37 -5.49
CA GLY A 40 2.81 14.11 -4.38
C GLY A 40 4.04 13.44 -3.82
N THR A 41 4.54 13.99 -2.71
CA THR A 41 5.66 13.44 -1.94
C THR A 41 5.15 13.01 -0.58
N PHE A 42 5.37 11.75 -0.23
CA PHE A 42 4.84 11.14 0.98
C PHE A 42 5.95 10.44 1.76
N LYS A 43 5.85 10.46 3.07
CA LYS A 43 6.71 9.64 3.93
C LYS A 43 6.34 8.16 3.74
N ILE A 44 7.34 7.29 3.83
CA ILE A 44 7.10 5.85 3.90
C ILE A 44 6.89 5.43 5.34
N GLY A 45 5.98 4.50 5.54
CA GLY A 45 5.69 3.88 6.82
C GLY A 45 6.44 2.56 7.01
N PRO A 46 5.92 1.69 7.90
CA PRO A 46 6.51 0.38 8.11
C PRO A 46 6.48 -0.49 6.85
N LEU A 47 7.44 -1.40 6.77
CA LEU A 47 7.42 -2.52 5.84
C LEU A 47 6.66 -3.68 6.51
N TYR A 48 5.62 -4.15 5.85
CA TYR A 48 4.84 -5.31 6.24
C TYR A 48 5.27 -6.53 5.46
N TYR A 49 5.33 -7.70 6.10
CA TYR A 49 5.74 -8.92 5.42
C TYR A 49 5.13 -10.18 6.00
N ARG A 50 4.99 -11.20 5.17
CA ARG A 50 4.59 -12.56 5.52
C ARG A 50 5.82 -13.33 5.99
N LYS A 51 5.96 -13.49 7.32
CA LYS A 51 7.11 -14.21 7.94
C LYS A 51 7.18 -15.67 7.50
N ASP A 52 6.04 -16.29 7.25
CA ASP A 52 5.94 -17.67 6.77
C ASP A 52 6.44 -17.87 5.32
N ARG A 53 6.52 -16.79 4.54
CA ARG A 53 7.00 -16.81 3.15
C ARG A 53 8.34 -16.09 2.95
N ASN A 54 8.69 -15.17 3.85
CA ASN A 54 9.89 -14.33 3.76
C ASN A 54 10.63 -14.36 5.11
N LYS A 55 11.56 -15.29 5.26
CA LYS A 55 12.24 -15.54 6.54
C LYS A 55 13.15 -14.38 6.97
N ILE A 56 13.88 -13.77 6.03
CA ILE A 56 14.87 -12.73 6.31
C ILE A 56 14.64 -11.55 5.39
N ILE A 57 14.37 -10.37 5.97
CA ILE A 57 14.30 -9.09 5.25
C ILE A 57 15.31 -8.14 5.89
N LYS A 58 16.38 -7.83 5.15
CA LYS A 58 17.40 -6.86 5.55
C LYS A 58 16.98 -5.47 5.05
N CYS A 59 16.55 -4.60 5.96
CA CYS A 59 16.26 -3.19 5.67
C CYS A 59 16.28 -2.35 6.95
N ASN A 60 16.49 -1.05 6.80
CA ASN A 60 16.50 -0.07 7.90
C ASN A 60 15.11 0.52 8.20
N ILE A 61 14.06 0.05 7.53
CA ILE A 61 12.69 0.48 7.77
C ILE A 61 12.10 -0.38 8.90
N LYS A 62 11.29 0.21 9.76
CA LYS A 62 10.53 -0.53 10.77
C LYS A 62 9.73 -1.64 10.11
N LYS A 63 9.90 -2.87 10.58
CA LYS A 63 9.24 -4.06 10.03
C LYS A 63 8.05 -4.47 10.87
N LYS A 64 7.01 -4.98 10.22
CA LYS A 64 5.80 -5.50 10.84
C LYS A 64 5.36 -6.81 10.19
N ILE A 65 5.12 -7.82 11.00
CA ILE A 65 4.65 -9.14 10.53
C ILE A 65 3.18 -9.06 10.22
N ILE A 66 2.77 -9.57 9.05
CA ILE A 66 1.37 -9.71 8.68
C ILE A 66 0.79 -10.94 9.36
N LYS A 67 -0.19 -10.74 10.23
CA LYS A 67 -0.91 -11.80 10.95
C LYS A 67 -2.18 -12.23 10.21
N LYS A 68 -2.67 -13.45 10.45
CA LYS A 68 -3.84 -14.05 9.74
C LYS A 68 -5.10 -13.18 9.74
N LYS A 69 -5.38 -12.48 10.84
CA LYS A 69 -6.57 -11.62 11.00
C LYS A 69 -6.33 -10.15 10.69
N MET A 70 -5.18 -9.79 10.09
CA MET A 70 -4.83 -8.41 9.82
C MET A 70 -5.48 -7.89 8.55
N GLY A 71 -6.03 -6.69 8.60
CA GLY A 71 -6.62 -5.99 7.47
C GLY A 71 -6.34 -4.49 7.49
N TRP A 72 -6.82 -3.80 6.45
CA TRP A 72 -6.74 -2.36 6.32
C TRP A 72 -8.11 -1.78 5.96
N CYS A 73 -8.63 -0.90 6.79
CA CYS A 73 -9.97 -0.33 6.59
C CYS A 73 -9.98 0.66 5.41
N ASN A 74 -10.85 0.40 4.44
CA ASN A 74 -11.09 1.26 3.28
C ASN A 74 -12.56 1.74 3.21
N ASP A 75 -13.29 1.69 4.31
CA ASP A 75 -14.65 2.18 4.42
C ASP A 75 -14.68 3.56 5.09
N SER A 76 -15.03 4.60 4.35
CA SER A 76 -15.06 5.99 4.83
C SER A 76 -16.04 6.24 5.98
N ARG A 77 -17.02 5.34 6.20
CA ARG A 77 -17.96 5.42 7.33
C ARG A 77 -17.32 5.06 8.66
N SER A 78 -16.23 4.30 8.63
CA SER A 78 -15.54 3.83 9.83
C SER A 78 -14.67 4.92 10.47
N LYS A 79 -14.62 4.94 11.81
CA LYS A 79 -13.62 5.72 12.56
C LYS A 79 -12.19 5.20 12.34
N LYS A 80 -12.04 3.95 11.87
CA LYS A 80 -10.76 3.32 11.52
C LYS A 80 -10.39 3.47 10.04
N TYR A 81 -11.05 4.34 9.30
CA TYR A 81 -10.72 4.60 7.90
C TYR A 81 -9.22 4.84 7.69
N ASN A 82 -8.66 4.20 6.67
CA ASN A 82 -7.23 4.23 6.31
C ASN A 82 -6.29 3.82 7.45
N GLN A 83 -6.72 2.87 8.27
CA GLN A 83 -5.93 2.32 9.37
C GLN A 83 -5.94 0.78 9.34
N GLU A 84 -4.93 0.20 9.96
CA GLU A 84 -4.88 -1.23 10.23
C GLU A 84 -6.00 -1.65 11.18
N ILE A 85 -6.60 -2.80 10.88
CA ILE A 85 -7.66 -3.42 11.70
C ILE A 85 -7.39 -4.91 11.88
N THR A 86 -8.13 -5.51 12.78
CA THR A 86 -8.15 -6.98 13.00
C THR A 86 -9.54 -7.52 12.72
N PHE A 87 -9.64 -8.60 11.94
CA PHE A 87 -10.91 -9.30 11.70
C PHE A 87 -11.30 -10.20 12.89
N PRO A 88 -12.60 -10.37 13.19
CA PRO A 88 -13.76 -9.85 12.47
C PRO A 88 -13.90 -8.32 12.59
N PHE A 89 -14.33 -7.65 11.53
CA PHE A 89 -14.47 -6.20 11.47
C PHE A 89 -15.76 -5.82 10.74
N LYS A 90 -16.52 -4.87 11.31
CA LYS A 90 -17.87 -4.51 10.84
C LYS A 90 -17.88 -3.82 9.48
N TYR A 91 -16.87 -3.00 9.19
CA TYR A 91 -16.83 -2.20 7.97
C TYR A 91 -15.96 -2.86 6.90
N ARG A 92 -16.07 -2.36 5.67
CA ARG A 92 -15.25 -2.86 4.56
C ARG A 92 -13.76 -2.66 4.86
N ALA A 93 -13.01 -3.72 4.67
CA ALA A 93 -11.56 -3.72 4.86
C ALA A 93 -10.89 -4.71 3.92
N GLU A 94 -9.66 -4.38 3.53
CA GLU A 94 -8.83 -5.23 2.71
C GLU A 94 -8.07 -6.23 3.57
N LYS A 95 -8.10 -7.51 3.20
CA LYS A 95 -7.31 -8.55 3.89
C LYS A 95 -5.85 -8.42 3.50
N LEU A 96 -4.97 -8.32 4.49
CA LEU A 96 -3.52 -8.28 4.27
C LEU A 96 -2.90 -9.68 4.20
N TYR A 97 -3.44 -10.65 4.94
CA TYR A 97 -3.00 -12.05 4.88
C TYR A 97 -3.72 -12.78 3.75
N ARG A 98 -3.12 -12.77 2.55
CA ARG A 98 -3.73 -13.28 1.31
C ARG A 98 -3.12 -14.61 0.89
N LYS A 99 -3.88 -15.39 0.11
CA LYS A 99 -3.38 -16.61 -0.54
C LYS A 99 -2.44 -16.29 -1.72
N ASP A 100 -2.77 -15.24 -2.49
CA ASP A 100 -1.89 -14.72 -3.54
C ASP A 100 -0.66 -14.00 -2.94
N LYS A 101 0.30 -13.63 -3.79
CA LYS A 101 1.56 -13.00 -3.39
C LYS A 101 1.52 -11.48 -3.32
N THR A 102 0.36 -10.86 -3.51
CA THR A 102 0.22 -9.39 -3.64
C THR A 102 0.80 -8.65 -2.44
N TYR A 103 0.51 -9.13 -1.23
CA TYR A 103 0.96 -8.52 0.02
C TYR A 103 1.97 -9.39 0.79
N ASP A 104 2.74 -10.22 0.10
CA ASP A 104 3.83 -10.95 0.76
C ASP A 104 4.86 -9.99 1.37
N ILE A 105 5.10 -8.87 0.68
CA ILE A 105 5.90 -7.74 1.16
C ILE A 105 5.25 -6.45 0.64
N PHE A 106 5.00 -5.49 1.52
CA PHE A 106 4.60 -4.14 1.10
C PHE A 106 5.08 -3.06 2.06
N ILE A 107 5.24 -1.85 1.56
CA ILE A 107 5.52 -0.65 2.35
C ILE A 107 4.29 0.23 2.35
N ASN A 108 3.82 0.61 3.52
CA ASN A 108 2.75 1.60 3.65
C ASN A 108 3.28 2.99 3.25
N ILE A 109 2.63 3.63 2.30
CA ILE A 109 2.90 5.03 1.93
C ILE A 109 1.97 5.90 2.78
N LYS A 110 2.54 6.84 3.52
CA LYS A 110 1.79 7.73 4.42
C LYS A 110 1.05 8.82 3.64
N TYR A 111 0.17 8.38 2.76
CA TYR A 111 -0.84 9.21 2.11
C TYR A 111 -2.09 9.25 2.98
N ASN A 112 -2.75 10.41 3.07
CA ASN A 112 -3.97 10.60 3.88
C ASN A 112 -3.83 10.00 5.29
N HIS A 113 -2.78 10.39 6.00
CA HIS A 113 -2.37 9.72 7.22
C HIS A 113 -2.52 10.59 8.48
N SER A 114 -2.15 11.87 8.39
CA SER A 114 -2.16 12.76 9.57
C SER A 114 -2.35 14.23 9.13
N PRO A 115 -3.57 14.74 9.25
CA PRO A 115 -4.81 14.06 9.64
C PRO A 115 -5.36 13.13 8.56
N ILE A 116 -6.16 12.14 8.97
CA ILE A 116 -6.91 11.29 8.05
C ILE A 116 -8.21 12.01 7.65
N VAL A 117 -8.42 12.20 6.35
CA VAL A 117 -9.66 12.77 5.80
C VAL A 117 -10.45 11.66 5.13
N LYS A 118 -11.69 11.44 5.59
CA LYS A 118 -12.56 10.40 5.06
C LYS A 118 -12.88 10.63 3.57
N GLY A 119 -12.85 9.57 2.78
CA GLY A 119 -13.13 9.62 1.34
C GLY A 119 -12.00 10.11 0.45
N LYS A 120 -10.86 10.55 1.00
CA LYS A 120 -9.71 11.03 0.23
C LYS A 120 -8.74 9.92 -0.22
N GLY A 121 -9.12 8.67 -0.03
CA GLY A 121 -8.34 7.50 -0.42
C GLY A 121 -7.63 6.81 0.74
N SER A 122 -7.46 5.51 0.61
CA SER A 122 -6.88 4.62 1.63
C SER A 122 -6.02 3.53 1.01
N ALA A 123 -5.29 2.79 1.85
CA ALA A 123 -4.51 1.61 1.47
C ALA A 123 -3.53 1.86 0.32
N ILE A 124 -2.80 2.97 0.37
CA ILE A 124 -1.77 3.26 -0.63
C ILE A 124 -0.49 2.54 -0.23
N PHE A 125 -0.18 1.49 -0.95
CA PHE A 125 0.94 0.61 -0.67
C PHE A 125 1.90 0.49 -1.86
N LEU A 126 3.19 0.46 -1.58
CA LEU A 126 4.19 -0.06 -2.51
C LEU A 126 4.33 -1.56 -2.25
N HIS A 127 3.81 -2.39 -3.13
CA HIS A 127 3.75 -3.84 -2.97
C HIS A 127 4.33 -4.59 -4.18
N THR A 128 4.53 -5.88 -4.02
CA THR A 128 4.98 -6.75 -5.12
C THR A 128 3.93 -6.83 -6.21
N THR A 129 4.37 -7.01 -7.45
CA THR A 129 3.50 -7.21 -8.61
C THR A 129 3.74 -8.58 -9.24
N ASN A 130 2.82 -9.03 -10.06
CA ASN A 130 3.02 -10.22 -10.88
C ASN A 130 3.93 -9.93 -12.08
N LYS A 131 4.41 -10.99 -12.76
CA LYS A 131 5.30 -10.87 -13.93
C LYS A 131 4.71 -10.05 -15.09
N LYS A 132 3.39 -9.90 -15.16
CA LYS A 132 2.69 -9.14 -16.22
C LYS A 132 2.57 -7.65 -15.93
N TYR A 133 2.99 -7.17 -14.77
CA TYR A 133 2.90 -5.76 -14.36
C TYR A 133 1.50 -5.16 -14.59
N LYS A 134 0.45 -5.94 -14.32
CA LYS A 134 -0.92 -5.44 -14.44
C LYS A 134 -1.14 -4.26 -13.49
N THR A 135 -1.88 -3.27 -13.95
CA THR A 135 -2.30 -2.14 -13.11
C THR A 135 -3.06 -2.64 -11.89
N THR A 136 -2.87 -1.96 -10.77
CA THR A 136 -3.57 -2.28 -9.52
C THR A 136 -4.98 -1.68 -9.52
N LYS A 137 -5.90 -2.42 -8.92
CA LYS A 137 -7.25 -1.93 -8.64
C LYS A 137 -7.26 -0.96 -7.48
#